data_593ddbed8bac37a38effc5200792bb3a
#
_entry.id   593ddbed8bac37a38effc5200792bb3a
#
_cell.length_a   1.000
_cell.length_b   1.000
_cell.length_c   1.000
_cell.angle_alpha   90.00
_cell.angle_beta   90.00
_cell.angle_gamma   90.00
#
_symmetry.space_group_name_H-M   'P 1'
#
loop_
_entity.id
_entity.type
_entity.pdbx_description
1 polymer ?
#
loop_
_entity_poly.entity_id
_entity_poly.type
_entity_poly.pdbx_seq_one_letter_code
_entity_poly.pdbx_strand_id
1 'polypeptide(L)'
;MAKKGSILVVDDEEVMRDVLDSLLTSEGYQVELAKTGEEGLDKFQQRAFDLVLLDVSMPGMGGLRTLEEILKLDQEAVITMITAYATFDTAIAAMQRGAFTVIPKPFDNEEIFRLVAAGMRRRRKDEERRTLKQTLKRSTESKEIIARSQNMLEILAFVEQVAPARTTILVTGESGTGKELIARAIHNHSARADKSFVTVNSANLPTELLESELFGHIRGAFTGAVAAKKGYFEVADGGSIFLDEIGTISMETQAKLLRVIQERDFTPLGDTTRRHVDVRIIAATNVDLKQAVDEGAFREDLFYRLNVISINLPPLRDRREDILPLAQHFIRKYTAENARQISDKLSPEVLSLLEAHNWPGNVRELENVIERAIIIARGSEIQREDLREEVLNPQRAVAQVGGQKIATQIDLSRGISFYDEVNRFQIELIRRALEITGGHQSRAAKLLGMNTTTLNSKIRYYNIRP
;
A
#
# COMPACT_ATOMS: atom_id res chain seq x y z
N MET A 1 -7.53 35.72 0.90
CA MET A 1 -6.19 35.17 0.63
C MET A 1 -5.94 33.98 1.53
N ALA A 2 -5.38 32.89 1.03
CA ALA A 2 -5.03 31.74 1.87
C ALA A 2 -3.90 32.15 2.85
N LYS A 3 -4.07 31.84 4.14
CA LYS A 3 -3.09 32.15 5.18
C LYS A 3 -1.81 31.35 4.95
N LYS A 4 -0.63 31.99 4.94
CA LYS A 4 0.66 31.36 4.64
C LYS A 4 1.20 30.49 5.80
N GLY A 5 0.69 30.67 7.03
CA GLY A 5 1.11 29.96 8.25
C GLY A 5 1.06 30.84 9.51
N SER A 6 1.34 30.26 10.69
CA SER A 6 1.31 30.92 11.98
C SER A 6 2.71 31.02 12.59
N ILE A 7 3.08 32.20 13.09
CA ILE A 7 4.39 32.52 13.65
C ILE A 7 4.22 33.09 15.06
N LEU A 8 4.96 32.56 16.02
CA LEU A 8 5.10 33.13 17.35
C LEU A 8 6.40 33.94 17.42
N VAL A 9 6.30 35.21 17.77
CA VAL A 9 7.46 36.09 18.01
C VAL A 9 7.61 36.35 19.50
N VAL A 10 8.75 35.99 20.05
CA VAL A 10 9.09 36.13 21.47
C VAL A 10 10.33 37.00 21.59
N ASP A 11 10.15 38.23 22.02
CA ASP A 11 11.23 39.24 22.17
C ASP A 11 10.80 40.23 23.29
N ASP A 12 11.68 40.67 24.16
CA ASP A 12 11.36 41.60 25.22
C ASP A 12 11.27 43.05 24.74
N GLU A 13 11.93 43.38 23.61
CA GLU A 13 11.90 44.71 23.00
C GLU A 13 10.59 44.94 22.23
N GLU A 14 9.76 45.92 22.68
CA GLU A 14 8.48 46.27 22.03
C GLU A 14 8.66 46.66 20.55
N VAL A 15 9.66 47.48 20.30
CA VAL A 15 9.96 47.96 18.91
C VAL A 15 10.27 46.79 17.96
N MET A 16 11.00 45.79 18.46
CA MET A 16 11.36 44.64 17.65
C MET A 16 10.12 43.78 17.35
N ARG A 17 9.25 43.57 18.36
CA ARG A 17 7.98 42.83 18.14
C ARG A 17 7.12 43.53 17.11
N ASP A 18 6.95 44.85 17.18
CA ASP A 18 6.14 45.63 16.23
C ASP A 18 6.71 45.59 14.80
N VAL A 19 8.02 45.66 14.67
CA VAL A 19 8.71 45.54 13.35
C VAL A 19 8.48 44.16 12.74
N LEU A 20 8.69 43.09 13.52
CA LEU A 20 8.49 41.71 13.05
C LEU A 20 7.01 41.41 12.75
N ASP A 21 6.08 41.91 13.57
CA ASP A 21 4.66 41.79 13.32
C ASP A 21 4.25 42.46 11.98
N SER A 22 4.59 43.73 11.82
CA SER A 22 4.29 44.45 10.59
C SER A 22 4.90 43.79 9.36
N LEU A 23 6.15 43.37 9.45
CA LEU A 23 6.89 42.74 8.36
C LEU A 23 6.26 41.41 7.94
N LEU A 24 5.99 40.52 8.90
CA LEU A 24 5.47 39.16 8.65
C LEU A 24 3.98 39.16 8.27
N THR A 25 3.19 40.07 8.88
CA THR A 25 1.78 40.24 8.54
C THR A 25 1.62 40.78 7.13
N SER A 26 2.48 41.70 6.68
CA SER A 26 2.47 42.19 5.31
C SER A 26 2.71 41.08 4.27
N GLU A 27 3.45 40.05 4.62
CA GLU A 27 3.68 38.85 3.82
C GLU A 27 2.55 37.79 3.91
N GLY A 28 1.54 38.02 4.76
CA GLY A 28 0.35 37.18 4.88
C GLY A 28 0.48 36.06 5.90
N TYR A 29 1.43 36.12 6.83
CA TYR A 29 1.51 35.23 7.99
C TYR A 29 0.58 35.70 9.11
N GLN A 30 0.15 34.78 9.96
CA GLN A 30 -0.49 35.09 11.23
C GLN A 30 0.59 35.19 12.31
N VAL A 31 0.71 36.36 12.95
CA VAL A 31 1.72 36.59 13.96
C VAL A 31 1.06 36.69 15.32
N GLU A 32 1.64 36.05 16.32
CA GLU A 32 1.36 36.26 17.73
C GLU A 32 2.63 36.71 18.43
N LEU A 33 2.49 37.68 19.34
CA LEU A 33 3.61 38.32 20.02
C LEU A 33 3.64 37.88 21.51
N ALA A 34 4.81 37.67 22.05
CA ALA A 34 5.05 37.43 23.44
C ALA A 34 6.23 38.26 23.91
N LYS A 35 6.16 38.84 25.11
CA LYS A 35 7.20 39.72 25.67
C LYS A 35 8.21 39.01 26.58
N THR A 36 7.93 37.75 26.94
CA THR A 36 8.82 36.93 27.80
C THR A 36 8.78 35.47 27.32
N GLY A 37 9.78 34.70 27.75
CA GLY A 37 9.83 33.26 27.45
C GLY A 37 8.66 32.49 28.03
N GLU A 38 8.21 32.87 29.23
CA GLU A 38 7.06 32.28 29.94
C GLU A 38 5.76 32.50 29.14
N GLU A 39 5.50 33.75 28.71
CA GLU A 39 4.34 34.08 27.89
C GLU A 39 4.38 33.34 26.53
N GLY A 40 5.58 33.25 25.92
CA GLY A 40 5.78 32.49 24.71
C GLY A 40 5.46 31.03 24.86
N LEU A 41 5.88 30.42 25.97
CA LEU A 41 5.61 29.01 26.26
C LEU A 41 4.11 28.78 26.54
N ASP A 42 3.45 29.67 27.27
CA ASP A 42 2.00 29.58 27.54
C ASP A 42 1.20 29.63 26.22
N LYS A 43 1.54 30.54 25.30
CA LYS A 43 0.90 30.63 23.98
C LYS A 43 1.17 29.41 23.14
N PHE A 44 2.38 28.86 23.18
CA PHE A 44 2.75 27.65 22.43
C PHE A 44 1.99 26.40 22.93
N GLN A 45 1.67 26.33 24.23
CA GLN A 45 0.82 25.26 24.78
C GLN A 45 -0.63 25.37 24.35
N GLN A 46 -1.17 26.58 24.20
CA GLN A 46 -2.57 26.82 23.85
C GLN A 46 -2.84 26.61 22.35
N ARG A 47 -1.81 26.81 21.51
CA ARG A 47 -1.95 26.75 20.04
C ARG A 47 -0.65 26.27 19.36
N ALA A 48 -0.78 25.51 18.31
CA ALA A 48 0.35 25.12 17.44
C ALA A 48 0.79 26.29 16.56
N PHE A 49 2.11 26.47 16.43
CA PHE A 49 2.73 27.42 15.55
C PHE A 49 3.64 26.71 14.52
N ASP A 50 3.70 27.25 13.31
CA ASP A 50 4.53 26.67 12.24
C ASP A 50 6.00 27.09 12.39
N LEU A 51 6.26 28.24 13.01
CA LEU A 51 7.59 28.78 13.28
C LEU A 51 7.56 29.62 14.57
N VAL A 52 8.64 29.57 15.33
CA VAL A 52 8.89 30.48 16.46
C VAL A 52 10.13 31.31 16.16
N LEU A 53 10.01 32.64 16.27
CA LEU A 53 11.13 33.58 16.32
C LEU A 53 11.37 33.94 17.78
N LEU A 54 12.54 33.63 18.31
CA LEU A 54 12.82 33.68 19.75
C LEU A 54 14.11 34.46 20.02
N ASP A 55 14.00 35.55 20.76
CA ASP A 55 15.18 36.28 21.20
C ASP A 55 15.98 35.49 22.24
N VAL A 56 17.30 35.55 22.14
CA VAL A 56 18.21 34.86 23.08
C VAL A 56 18.26 35.57 24.42
N SER A 57 18.32 36.93 24.40
CA SER A 57 18.69 37.77 25.54
C SER A 57 17.48 38.41 26.20
N MET A 58 16.58 37.63 26.72
CA MET A 58 15.39 38.09 27.42
C MET A 58 15.52 37.95 28.97
N PRO A 59 14.88 38.83 29.77
CA PRO A 59 14.77 38.63 31.18
C PRO A 59 13.91 37.43 31.58
N GLY A 60 14.07 36.90 32.79
CA GLY A 60 13.31 35.74 33.26
C GLY A 60 13.87 34.41 32.80
N MET A 61 13.06 33.60 32.12
CA MET A 61 13.46 32.26 31.67
C MET A 61 14.60 32.30 30.62
N GLY A 62 14.73 33.39 29.86
CA GLY A 62 15.71 33.52 28.79
C GLY A 62 15.45 32.63 27.57
N GLY A 63 15.94 33.05 26.39
CA GLY A 63 15.60 32.38 25.12
C GLY A 63 16.09 30.96 25.02
N LEU A 64 17.29 30.62 25.47
CA LEU A 64 17.81 29.25 25.38
C LEU A 64 17.02 28.24 26.21
N ARG A 65 16.52 28.65 27.37
CA ARG A 65 15.67 27.79 28.21
C ARG A 65 14.26 27.66 27.61
N THR A 66 13.73 28.75 27.07
CA THR A 66 12.45 28.74 26.34
C THR A 66 12.49 27.79 25.16
N LEU A 67 13.57 27.79 24.39
CA LEU A 67 13.84 26.84 23.31
C LEU A 67 13.72 25.39 23.81
N GLU A 68 14.44 25.06 24.90
CA GLU A 68 14.42 23.69 25.45
C GLU A 68 13.01 23.27 25.92
N GLU A 69 12.27 24.15 26.57
CA GLU A 69 10.92 23.83 27.03
C GLU A 69 9.93 23.69 25.87
N ILE A 70 10.02 24.51 24.83
CA ILE A 70 9.19 24.33 23.60
C ILE A 70 9.52 23.01 22.92
N LEU A 71 10.79 22.63 22.80
CA LEU A 71 11.21 21.36 22.18
C LEU A 71 10.81 20.11 23.01
N LYS A 72 10.60 20.24 24.32
CA LYS A 72 10.00 19.18 25.13
C LYS A 72 8.52 18.96 24.81
N LEU A 73 7.79 20.02 24.45
CA LEU A 73 6.38 19.96 24.06
C LEU A 73 6.20 19.47 22.61
N ASP A 74 7.01 19.99 21.69
CA ASP A 74 7.05 19.55 20.30
C ASP A 74 8.50 19.45 19.81
N GLN A 75 9.04 18.22 19.73
CA GLN A 75 10.42 17.95 19.30
C GLN A 75 10.70 18.37 17.87
N GLU A 76 9.67 18.58 17.06
CA GLU A 76 9.78 19.00 15.65
C GLU A 76 9.43 20.49 15.47
N ALA A 77 9.28 21.26 16.57
CA ALA A 77 9.06 22.71 16.49
C ALA A 77 10.22 23.40 15.76
N VAL A 78 9.88 24.24 14.81
CA VAL A 78 10.90 25.01 14.06
C VAL A 78 11.12 26.34 14.77
N ILE A 79 12.25 26.46 15.46
CA ILE A 79 12.58 27.62 16.28
C ILE A 79 13.81 28.32 15.72
N THR A 80 13.65 29.57 15.30
CA THR A 80 14.74 30.46 14.85
C THR A 80 15.10 31.41 16.01
N MET A 81 16.35 31.35 16.43
CA MET A 81 16.85 32.27 17.48
C MET A 81 17.27 33.60 16.89
N ILE A 82 16.97 34.70 17.58
CA ILE A 82 17.42 36.05 17.23
C ILE A 82 18.36 36.52 18.33
N THR A 83 19.48 37.15 18.03
CA THR A 83 20.44 37.59 19.06
C THR A 83 21.19 38.88 18.67
N ALA A 84 21.31 39.80 19.66
CA ALA A 84 22.15 40.98 19.50
C ALA A 84 23.66 40.67 19.59
N TYR A 85 24.03 39.54 20.23
CA TYR A 85 25.40 39.10 20.39
C TYR A 85 25.58 37.73 19.74
N ALA A 86 25.73 37.69 18.44
CA ALA A 86 26.04 36.48 17.68
C ALA A 86 27.53 36.11 17.88
N THR A 87 27.92 35.76 19.14
CA THR A 87 29.19 35.08 19.31
C THR A 87 29.09 33.66 18.79
N PHE A 88 30.21 33.16 18.28
CA PHE A 88 30.28 31.78 17.77
C PHE A 88 29.77 30.76 18.80
N ASP A 89 30.09 31.01 20.07
CA ASP A 89 29.65 30.13 21.20
C ASP A 89 28.12 30.16 21.42
N THR A 90 27.47 31.32 21.33
CA THR A 90 26.00 31.43 21.51
C THR A 90 25.25 30.77 20.36
N ALA A 91 25.74 30.91 19.12
CA ALA A 91 25.14 30.26 17.97
C ALA A 91 25.29 28.73 18.04
N ILE A 92 26.47 28.22 18.42
CA ILE A 92 26.70 26.79 18.63
C ILE A 92 25.80 26.25 19.76
N ALA A 93 25.71 26.94 20.88
CA ALA A 93 24.87 26.52 22.02
C ALA A 93 23.38 26.41 21.63
N ALA A 94 22.86 27.35 20.83
CA ALA A 94 21.50 27.32 20.33
C ALA A 94 21.27 26.15 19.35
N MET A 95 22.18 25.92 18.41
CA MET A 95 22.09 24.82 17.45
C MET A 95 22.20 23.45 18.13
N GLN A 96 23.09 23.29 19.09
CA GLN A 96 23.22 22.03 19.86
C GLN A 96 21.98 21.70 20.67
N ARG A 97 21.21 22.72 21.08
CA ARG A 97 19.93 22.57 21.81
C ARG A 97 18.73 22.38 20.88
N GLY A 98 18.95 22.34 19.56
CA GLY A 98 17.90 22.03 18.59
C GLY A 98 17.26 23.22 17.89
N ALA A 99 17.82 24.41 17.98
CA ALA A 99 17.38 25.56 17.17
C ALA A 99 17.53 25.24 15.67
N PHE A 100 16.57 25.68 14.86
CA PHE A 100 16.62 25.54 13.40
C PHE A 100 17.73 26.40 12.79
N THR A 101 17.85 27.65 13.25
CA THR A 101 18.91 28.58 12.86
C THR A 101 19.01 29.71 13.86
N VAL A 102 20.07 30.53 13.73
CA VAL A 102 20.31 31.74 14.53
C VAL A 102 20.51 32.93 13.60
N ILE A 103 19.87 34.06 13.92
CA ILE A 103 19.95 35.33 13.18
C ILE A 103 20.58 36.38 14.08
N PRO A 104 21.66 37.06 13.63
CA PRO A 104 22.22 38.19 14.36
C PRO A 104 21.36 39.46 14.16
N LYS A 105 21.20 40.26 15.22
CA LYS A 105 20.73 41.66 15.14
C LYS A 105 21.96 42.59 14.86
N PRO A 106 21.88 43.58 13.95
CA PRO A 106 20.75 43.89 13.07
C PRO A 106 20.70 42.98 11.86
N PHE A 107 19.49 42.61 11.42
CA PHE A 107 19.21 41.83 10.23
C PHE A 107 18.46 42.65 9.18
N ASP A 108 18.54 42.25 7.92
CA ASP A 108 17.73 42.85 6.87
C ASP A 108 16.40 42.07 6.65
N ASN A 109 15.44 42.76 6.02
CA ASN A 109 14.12 42.18 5.78
C ASN A 109 14.18 40.95 4.88
N GLU A 110 15.08 40.91 3.91
CA GLU A 110 15.21 39.80 2.96
C GLU A 110 15.76 38.55 3.68
N GLU A 111 16.64 38.75 4.66
CA GLU A 111 17.19 37.66 5.45
C GLU A 111 16.09 36.98 6.31
N ILE A 112 15.28 37.78 6.99
CA ILE A 112 14.12 37.28 7.76
C ILE A 112 13.17 36.51 6.82
N PHE A 113 12.80 37.03 5.68
CA PHE A 113 11.89 36.36 4.74
C PHE A 113 12.46 35.04 4.23
N ARG A 114 13.74 34.96 3.90
CA ARG A 114 14.40 33.74 3.46
C ARG A 114 14.36 32.64 4.54
N LEU A 115 14.65 33.04 5.77
CA LEU A 115 14.71 32.09 6.89
C LEU A 115 13.32 31.63 7.34
N VAL A 116 12.33 32.53 7.38
CA VAL A 116 10.94 32.17 7.63
C VAL A 116 10.43 31.21 6.55
N ALA A 117 10.67 31.51 5.27
CA ALA A 117 10.29 30.62 4.18
C ALA A 117 10.99 29.24 4.24
N ALA A 118 12.24 29.20 4.71
CA ALA A 118 12.98 27.94 4.91
C ALA A 118 12.40 27.13 6.08
N GLY A 119 12.09 27.78 7.20
CA GLY A 119 11.45 27.17 8.37
C GLY A 119 10.07 26.61 8.04
N MET A 120 9.24 27.38 7.32
CA MET A 120 7.92 26.93 6.86
C MET A 120 8.00 25.71 5.93
N ARG A 121 8.98 25.67 5.01
CA ARG A 121 9.22 24.50 4.16
C ARG A 121 9.66 23.28 4.98
N ARG A 122 10.46 23.48 6.03
CA ARG A 122 10.86 22.42 6.95
C ARG A 122 9.65 21.85 7.68
N ARG A 123 8.84 22.70 8.32
CA ARG A 123 7.62 22.31 9.06
C ARG A 123 6.66 21.53 8.19
N ARG A 124 6.40 22.01 6.97
CA ARG A 124 5.51 21.35 6.02
C ARG A 124 5.99 19.95 5.61
N LYS A 125 7.30 19.79 5.37
CA LYS A 125 7.87 18.46 5.09
C LYS A 125 7.75 17.50 6.27
N ASP A 126 7.94 18.00 7.49
CA ASP A 126 7.84 17.19 8.69
C ASP A 126 6.36 16.83 8.97
N GLU A 127 5.41 17.72 8.70
CA GLU A 127 3.96 17.43 8.75
C GLU A 127 3.52 16.45 7.66
N GLU A 128 3.97 16.61 6.42
CA GLU A 128 3.71 15.65 5.34
C GLU A 128 4.27 14.27 5.73
N ARG A 129 5.46 14.22 6.33
CA ARG A 129 6.07 12.99 6.83
C ARG A 129 5.31 12.40 8.02
N ARG A 130 4.80 13.22 8.94
CA ARG A 130 3.91 12.80 10.05
C ARG A 130 2.59 12.25 9.55
N THR A 131 1.94 12.96 8.64
CA THR A 131 0.67 12.56 8.03
C THR A 131 0.86 11.25 7.26
N LEU A 132 1.95 11.12 6.49
CA LEU A 132 2.31 9.87 5.81
C LEU A 132 2.58 8.73 6.80
N LYS A 133 3.33 8.99 7.88
CA LYS A 133 3.56 8.04 8.97
C LYS A 133 2.28 7.69 9.73
N GLN A 134 1.39 8.64 9.96
CA GLN A 134 0.09 8.40 10.61
C GLN A 134 -0.88 7.67 9.70
N THR A 135 -0.90 7.98 8.41
CA THR A 135 -1.67 7.24 7.41
C THR A 135 -1.11 5.83 7.25
N LEU A 136 0.21 5.68 7.23
CA LEU A 136 0.89 4.38 7.28
C LEU A 136 0.64 3.65 8.62
N LYS A 137 0.67 4.34 9.77
CA LYS A 137 0.29 3.75 11.06
C LYS A 137 -1.19 3.39 11.12
N ARG A 138 -2.10 4.21 10.63
CA ARG A 138 -3.53 3.86 10.54
C ARG A 138 -3.80 2.73 9.56
N SER A 139 -3.01 2.60 8.49
CA SER A 139 -3.03 1.41 7.63
C SER A 139 -2.28 0.22 8.25
N THR A 140 -1.47 0.44 9.30
CA THR A 140 -0.73 -0.57 10.06
C THR A 140 -1.42 -0.89 11.39
N GLU A 141 -2.31 0.00 11.90
CA GLU A 141 -3.19 -0.30 13.03
C GLU A 141 -4.22 -1.32 12.57
N SER A 142 -3.96 -2.54 13.01
CA SER A 142 -4.83 -3.72 13.01
C SER A 142 -5.25 -4.28 11.65
N LYS A 143 -4.31 -4.81 10.89
CA LYS A 143 -4.60 -6.09 10.26
C LYS A 143 -4.10 -7.18 11.21
N GLU A 144 -4.80 -7.34 12.33
CA GLU A 144 -4.61 -8.44 13.25
C GLU A 144 -4.84 -9.75 12.48
N ILE A 145 -3.87 -10.65 12.52
CA ILE A 145 -4.02 -11.95 11.88
C ILE A 145 -4.94 -12.77 12.75
N ILE A 146 -6.15 -13.00 12.26
CA ILE A 146 -7.14 -13.80 12.94
C ILE A 146 -6.92 -15.25 12.58
N ALA A 147 -6.57 -16.05 13.56
CA ALA A 147 -6.35 -17.48 13.42
C ALA A 147 -6.84 -18.20 14.67
N ARG A 148 -7.53 -19.34 14.47
CA ARG A 148 -7.94 -20.25 15.49
C ARG A 148 -7.50 -21.69 15.18
N SER A 149 -7.37 -22.00 13.91
CA SER A 149 -6.92 -23.30 13.44
C SER A 149 -5.49 -23.58 13.89
N GLN A 150 -5.22 -24.83 14.28
CA GLN A 150 -3.91 -25.26 14.74
C GLN A 150 -2.81 -25.00 13.70
N ASN A 151 -3.09 -25.27 12.42
CA ASN A 151 -2.16 -25.06 11.33
C ASN A 151 -1.72 -23.58 11.22
N MET A 152 -2.66 -22.62 11.36
CA MET A 152 -2.31 -21.20 11.32
C MET A 152 -1.56 -20.75 12.55
N LEU A 153 -1.88 -21.27 13.75
CA LEU A 153 -1.15 -20.96 14.98
C LEU A 153 0.30 -21.45 14.89
N GLU A 154 0.54 -22.63 14.34
CA GLU A 154 1.90 -23.15 14.08
C GLU A 154 2.68 -22.28 13.07
N ILE A 155 2.00 -21.83 12.00
CA ILE A 155 2.60 -20.90 11.03
C ILE A 155 2.96 -19.57 11.71
N LEU A 156 2.11 -19.03 12.57
CA LEU A 156 2.39 -17.78 13.28
C LEU A 156 3.58 -17.94 14.25
N ALA A 157 3.63 -19.03 14.99
CA ALA A 157 4.78 -19.35 15.84
C ALA A 157 6.08 -19.48 15.02
N PHE A 158 6.00 -20.12 13.85
CA PHE A 158 7.15 -20.22 12.95
C PHE A 158 7.55 -18.84 12.37
N VAL A 159 6.58 -17.98 12.05
CA VAL A 159 6.85 -16.59 11.63
C VAL A 159 7.64 -15.85 12.70
N GLU A 160 7.24 -15.92 13.97
CA GLU A 160 7.96 -15.27 15.08
C GLU A 160 9.40 -15.80 15.21
N GLN A 161 9.59 -17.11 15.03
CA GLN A 161 10.91 -17.75 15.11
C GLN A 161 11.85 -17.29 13.98
N VAL A 162 11.33 -17.15 12.73
CA VAL A 162 12.16 -16.85 11.56
C VAL A 162 12.28 -15.34 11.26
N ALA A 163 11.39 -14.52 11.82
CA ALA A 163 11.36 -13.08 11.59
C ALA A 163 12.67 -12.36 11.93
N PRO A 164 13.42 -12.68 13.01
CA PRO A 164 14.71 -12.04 13.31
C PRO A 164 15.82 -12.34 12.30
N ALA A 165 15.72 -13.43 11.54
CA ALA A 165 16.73 -13.79 10.55
C ALA A 165 16.75 -12.78 9.38
N ARG A 166 17.95 -12.52 8.83
CA ARG A 166 18.12 -11.60 7.69
C ARG A 166 17.88 -12.26 6.33
N THR A 167 17.55 -13.53 6.32
CA THR A 167 17.38 -14.32 5.10
C THR A 167 16.09 -13.99 4.36
N THR A 168 16.05 -14.36 3.09
CA THR A 168 14.83 -14.26 2.24
C THR A 168 13.80 -15.27 2.72
N ILE A 169 12.53 -14.86 2.72
CA ILE A 169 11.39 -15.70 3.06
C ILE A 169 10.45 -15.73 1.87
N LEU A 170 10.04 -16.92 1.45
CA LEU A 170 9.06 -17.16 0.41
C LEU A 170 7.74 -17.60 1.04
N VAL A 171 6.68 -16.83 0.81
CA VAL A 171 5.33 -17.15 1.27
C VAL A 171 4.51 -17.70 0.10
N THR A 172 4.10 -18.96 0.18
CA THR A 172 3.31 -19.62 -0.86
C THR A 172 1.87 -19.83 -0.39
N GLY A 173 0.95 -19.97 -1.32
CA GLY A 173 -0.46 -20.26 -1.05
C GLY A 173 -1.39 -19.61 -2.07
N GLU A 174 -2.62 -20.09 -2.12
CA GLU A 174 -3.64 -19.62 -3.05
C GLU A 174 -3.90 -18.09 -2.92
N SER A 175 -4.51 -17.52 -3.97
CA SER A 175 -4.92 -16.11 -3.91
C SER A 175 -5.92 -15.88 -2.78
N GLY A 176 -5.75 -14.77 -2.05
CA GLY A 176 -6.66 -14.41 -0.95
C GLY A 176 -6.44 -15.14 0.38
N THR A 177 -5.39 -15.95 0.55
CA THR A 177 -5.07 -16.66 1.80
C THR A 177 -4.49 -15.77 2.90
N GLY A 178 -4.04 -14.55 2.59
CA GLY A 178 -3.46 -13.61 3.54
C GLY A 178 -1.93 -13.49 3.49
N LYS A 179 -1.29 -13.84 2.37
CA LYS A 179 0.18 -13.78 2.18
C LYS A 179 0.78 -12.42 2.57
N GLU A 180 0.12 -11.31 2.22
CA GLU A 180 0.57 -9.97 2.60
C GLU A 180 0.57 -9.74 4.11
N LEU A 181 -0.44 -10.27 4.84
CA LEU A 181 -0.51 -10.15 6.30
C LEU A 181 0.65 -10.89 6.98
N ILE A 182 0.98 -12.07 6.49
CA ILE A 182 2.14 -12.85 6.96
C ILE A 182 3.44 -12.11 6.65
N ALA A 183 3.59 -11.52 5.46
CA ALA A 183 4.78 -10.73 5.13
C ALA A 183 4.94 -9.52 6.05
N ARG A 184 3.86 -8.83 6.40
CA ARG A 184 3.86 -7.75 7.38
C ARG A 184 4.21 -8.24 8.79
N ALA A 185 3.68 -9.40 9.20
CA ALA A 185 4.02 -9.99 10.49
C ALA A 185 5.51 -10.33 10.56
N ILE A 186 6.10 -10.92 9.50
CA ILE A 186 7.53 -11.18 9.40
C ILE A 186 8.35 -9.90 9.55
N HIS A 187 7.94 -8.81 8.91
CA HIS A 187 8.63 -7.53 9.04
C HIS A 187 8.51 -6.96 10.46
N ASN A 188 7.30 -6.95 11.03
CA ASN A 188 7.02 -6.37 12.35
C ASN A 188 7.73 -7.11 13.50
N HIS A 189 8.00 -8.42 13.35
CA HIS A 189 8.75 -9.21 14.33
C HIS A 189 10.27 -9.27 14.01
N SER A 190 10.73 -8.50 13.02
CA SER A 190 12.14 -8.48 12.62
C SER A 190 12.93 -7.35 13.32
N ALA A 191 14.25 -7.41 13.24
CA ALA A 191 15.15 -6.34 13.65
C ALA A 191 14.97 -5.03 12.84
N ARG A 192 14.13 -5.03 11.79
CA ARG A 192 13.83 -3.90 10.91
C ARG A 192 12.39 -3.39 11.07
N ALA A 193 11.68 -3.76 12.15
CA ALA A 193 10.29 -3.39 12.39
C ALA A 193 10.03 -1.87 12.33
N ASP A 194 11.00 -1.07 12.76
CA ASP A 194 10.92 0.41 12.73
C ASP A 194 11.35 1.02 11.38
N LYS A 195 11.75 0.21 10.41
CA LYS A 195 12.23 0.65 9.10
C LYS A 195 11.12 0.58 8.05
N SER A 196 11.45 1.02 6.83
CA SER A 196 10.50 1.00 5.71
C SER A 196 10.08 -0.44 5.36
N PHE A 197 8.77 -0.62 5.10
CA PHE A 197 8.21 -1.83 4.50
C PHE A 197 7.54 -1.44 3.18
N VAL A 198 8.18 -1.77 2.08
CA VAL A 198 7.72 -1.43 0.73
C VAL A 198 7.02 -2.63 0.11
N THR A 199 5.78 -2.47 -0.34
CA THR A 199 4.99 -3.53 -0.98
C THR A 199 4.91 -3.30 -2.48
N VAL A 200 5.18 -4.34 -3.25
CA VAL A 200 5.14 -4.33 -4.72
C VAL A 200 4.31 -5.52 -5.19
N ASN A 201 3.26 -5.25 -5.94
CA ASN A 201 2.50 -6.30 -6.60
C ASN A 201 2.92 -6.38 -8.08
N SER A 202 3.56 -7.49 -8.44
CA SER A 202 4.15 -7.68 -9.78
C SER A 202 3.11 -7.93 -10.87
N ALA A 203 1.91 -8.44 -10.51
CA ALA A 203 0.88 -8.77 -11.49
C ALA A 203 0.12 -7.55 -12.03
N ASN A 204 0.16 -6.41 -11.32
CA ASN A 204 -0.65 -5.24 -11.66
C ASN A 204 0.00 -4.28 -12.65
N LEU A 205 1.28 -4.50 -13.02
CA LEU A 205 2.06 -3.58 -13.84
C LEU A 205 2.59 -4.27 -15.10
N PRO A 206 2.57 -3.60 -16.26
CA PRO A 206 3.35 -4.01 -17.42
C PRO A 206 4.84 -4.12 -17.05
N THR A 207 5.57 -5.04 -17.70
CA THR A 207 6.97 -5.36 -17.37
C THR A 207 7.89 -4.13 -17.33
N GLU A 208 7.80 -3.25 -18.31
CA GLU A 208 8.63 -2.03 -18.38
C GLU A 208 8.37 -1.06 -17.23
N LEU A 209 7.09 -0.93 -16.82
CA LEU A 209 6.70 -0.10 -15.68
C LEU A 209 7.14 -0.76 -14.37
N LEU A 210 7.00 -2.07 -14.23
CA LEU A 210 7.45 -2.79 -13.04
C LEU A 210 8.96 -2.61 -12.83
N GLU A 211 9.77 -2.71 -13.87
CA GLU A 211 11.22 -2.49 -13.77
C GLU A 211 11.55 -1.05 -13.38
N SER A 212 10.86 -0.08 -13.97
CA SER A 212 11.00 1.33 -13.61
C SER A 212 10.60 1.61 -12.16
N GLU A 213 9.57 0.94 -11.63
CA GLU A 213 9.18 1.06 -10.22
C GLU A 213 10.18 0.39 -9.28
N LEU A 214 10.66 -0.82 -9.63
CA LEU A 214 11.59 -1.57 -8.79
C LEU A 214 12.98 -0.91 -8.71
N PHE A 215 13.57 -0.60 -9.87
CA PHE A 215 14.96 -0.16 -9.99
C PHE A 215 15.13 1.35 -10.16
N GLY A 216 14.04 2.07 -10.48
CA GLY A 216 14.09 3.48 -10.82
C GLY A 216 14.65 3.73 -12.22
N HIS A 217 14.67 4.99 -12.63
CA HIS A 217 15.19 5.41 -13.93
C HIS A 217 15.80 6.80 -13.88
N ILE A 218 16.74 7.08 -14.79
CA ILE A 218 17.24 8.41 -15.04
C ILE A 218 16.36 9.12 -16.10
N ARG A 219 16.47 10.42 -16.18
CA ARG A 219 15.77 11.21 -17.22
C ARG A 219 16.20 10.72 -18.62
N GLY A 220 15.21 10.43 -19.47
CA GLY A 220 15.45 9.97 -20.84
C GLY A 220 15.71 8.47 -21.00
N ALA A 221 15.56 7.65 -19.95
CA ALA A 221 15.77 6.20 -19.99
C ALA A 221 14.82 5.47 -20.97
N PHE A 222 13.62 5.97 -21.17
CA PHE A 222 12.62 5.47 -22.12
C PHE A 222 11.67 6.59 -22.56
N THR A 223 10.84 6.32 -23.58
CA THR A 223 9.83 7.26 -24.08
C THR A 223 8.81 7.57 -22.97
N GLY A 224 8.87 8.78 -22.40
CA GLY A 224 8.04 9.21 -21.25
C GLY A 224 8.81 9.44 -19.95
N ALA A 225 10.09 9.12 -19.86
CA ALA A 225 10.96 9.41 -18.72
C ALA A 225 11.36 10.88 -18.66
N VAL A 226 10.41 11.78 -18.33
CA VAL A 226 10.60 13.25 -18.29
C VAL A 226 11.51 13.67 -17.12
N ALA A 227 11.46 12.94 -15.99
CA ALA A 227 12.24 13.17 -14.79
C ALA A 227 12.88 11.88 -14.29
N ALA A 228 13.95 11.98 -13.51
CA ALA A 228 14.51 10.81 -12.82
C ALA A 228 13.58 10.38 -11.67
N LYS A 229 13.46 9.06 -11.44
CA LYS A 229 12.65 8.46 -10.38
C LYS A 229 13.46 7.46 -9.58
N LYS A 230 13.38 7.53 -8.25
CA LYS A 230 13.93 6.51 -7.35
C LYS A 230 13.10 5.25 -7.40
N GLY A 231 13.77 4.09 -7.46
CA GLY A 231 13.14 2.78 -7.43
C GLY A 231 12.77 2.33 -6.02
N TYR A 232 11.89 1.32 -5.93
CA TYR A 232 11.46 0.77 -4.65
C TYR A 232 12.61 0.14 -3.86
N PHE A 233 13.65 -0.42 -4.49
CA PHE A 233 14.83 -0.91 -3.78
C PHE A 233 15.59 0.22 -3.06
N GLU A 234 15.67 1.41 -3.66
CA GLU A 234 16.28 2.59 -3.02
C GLU A 234 15.40 3.11 -1.86
N VAL A 235 14.07 3.06 -2.02
CA VAL A 235 13.12 3.46 -0.96
C VAL A 235 13.12 2.49 0.21
N ALA A 236 13.34 1.20 -0.07
CA ALA A 236 13.38 0.14 0.94
C ALA A 236 14.74 -0.01 1.63
N ASP A 237 15.74 0.79 1.28
CA ASP A 237 17.09 0.66 1.83
C ASP A 237 17.10 0.75 3.36
N GLY A 238 17.80 -0.16 4.00
CA GLY A 238 17.80 -0.38 5.45
C GLY A 238 16.55 -1.07 6.00
N GLY A 239 15.51 -1.28 5.18
CA GLY A 239 14.20 -1.84 5.53
C GLY A 239 13.92 -3.21 4.91
N SER A 240 12.67 -3.42 4.51
CA SER A 240 12.21 -4.66 3.84
C SER A 240 11.39 -4.34 2.60
N ILE A 241 11.48 -5.18 1.59
CA ILE A 241 10.62 -5.16 0.41
C ILE A 241 9.79 -6.45 0.36
N PHE A 242 8.50 -6.30 0.11
CA PHE A 242 7.58 -7.41 -0.12
C PHE A 242 7.22 -7.45 -1.60
N LEU A 243 7.57 -8.55 -2.27
CA LEU A 243 7.32 -8.81 -3.68
C LEU A 243 6.16 -9.80 -3.80
N ASP A 244 4.94 -9.30 -4.07
CA ASP A 244 3.77 -10.15 -4.26
C ASP A 244 3.69 -10.62 -5.72
N GLU A 245 3.19 -11.85 -5.91
CA GLU A 245 3.03 -12.52 -7.21
C GLU A 245 4.34 -12.61 -8.00
N ILE A 246 5.46 -12.98 -7.30
CA ILE A 246 6.81 -13.03 -7.89
C ILE A 246 6.92 -14.00 -9.08
N GLY A 247 6.02 -15.00 -9.17
CA GLY A 247 5.99 -15.96 -10.26
C GLY A 247 5.57 -15.37 -11.62
N THR A 248 5.09 -14.11 -11.68
CA THR A 248 4.59 -13.47 -12.90
C THR A 248 5.59 -12.54 -13.58
N ILE A 249 6.76 -12.29 -12.99
CA ILE A 249 7.76 -11.36 -13.53
C ILE A 249 8.51 -11.96 -14.74
N SER A 250 8.93 -11.10 -15.66
CA SER A 250 9.68 -11.50 -16.84
C SER A 250 11.08 -12.07 -16.51
N MET A 251 11.64 -12.90 -17.38
CA MET A 251 12.98 -13.47 -17.24
C MET A 251 14.07 -12.39 -17.12
N GLU A 252 13.87 -11.24 -17.76
CA GLU A 252 14.79 -10.09 -17.65
C GLU A 252 14.75 -9.47 -16.25
N THR A 253 13.55 -9.21 -15.75
CA THR A 253 13.35 -8.70 -14.37
C THR A 253 13.87 -9.68 -13.33
N GLN A 254 13.67 -10.99 -13.55
CA GLN A 254 14.23 -12.05 -12.68
C GLN A 254 15.77 -11.98 -12.61
N ALA A 255 16.43 -11.76 -13.75
CA ALA A 255 17.90 -11.64 -13.77
C ALA A 255 18.39 -10.39 -13.01
N LYS A 256 17.70 -9.26 -13.13
CA LYS A 256 18.00 -8.03 -12.37
C LYS A 256 17.77 -8.23 -10.86
N LEU A 257 16.65 -8.87 -10.51
CA LEU A 257 16.33 -9.19 -9.11
C LEU A 257 17.38 -10.10 -8.47
N LEU A 258 17.85 -11.13 -9.19
CA LEU A 258 18.89 -12.01 -8.70
C LEU A 258 20.16 -11.26 -8.30
N ARG A 259 20.57 -10.26 -9.10
CA ARG A 259 21.73 -9.41 -8.75
C ARG A 259 21.51 -8.65 -7.45
N VAL A 260 20.32 -8.06 -7.26
CA VAL A 260 20.00 -7.37 -6.00
C VAL A 260 20.11 -8.33 -4.80
N ILE A 261 19.61 -9.56 -4.94
CA ILE A 261 19.61 -10.54 -3.86
C ILE A 261 21.05 -11.01 -3.53
N GLN A 262 21.90 -11.19 -4.54
CA GLN A 262 23.23 -11.75 -4.40
C GLN A 262 24.30 -10.70 -4.08
N GLU A 263 24.30 -9.62 -4.87
CA GLU A 263 25.36 -8.59 -4.85
C GLU A 263 24.94 -7.37 -4.01
N ARG A 264 23.65 -7.24 -3.67
CA ARG A 264 23.04 -6.05 -3.04
C ARG A 264 23.21 -4.78 -3.87
N ASP A 265 23.44 -4.95 -5.16
CA ASP A 265 23.63 -3.87 -6.12
C ASP A 265 22.58 -3.93 -7.23
N PHE A 266 22.18 -2.76 -7.72
CA PHE A 266 21.36 -2.64 -8.93
C PHE A 266 21.77 -1.39 -9.73
N THR A 267 21.32 -1.36 -10.97
CA THR A 267 21.51 -0.20 -11.86
C THR A 267 20.14 0.34 -12.28
N PRO A 268 19.84 1.63 -12.05
CA PRO A 268 18.62 2.25 -12.56
C PRO A 268 18.53 2.16 -14.10
N LEU A 269 17.30 2.15 -14.63
CA LEU A 269 17.09 2.12 -16.07
C LEU A 269 17.72 3.33 -16.75
N GLY A 270 18.50 3.09 -17.80
CA GLY A 270 19.23 4.09 -18.54
C GLY A 270 20.52 4.59 -17.89
N ASP A 271 20.83 4.17 -16.66
CA ASP A 271 22.07 4.50 -15.95
C ASP A 271 23.13 3.41 -16.15
N THR A 272 24.39 3.74 -15.90
CA THR A 272 25.52 2.79 -15.84
C THR A 272 26.08 2.67 -14.43
N THR A 273 25.65 3.55 -13.52
CA THR A 273 26.14 3.60 -12.14
C THR A 273 25.41 2.58 -11.27
N ARG A 274 26.17 1.70 -10.62
CA ARG A 274 25.64 0.75 -9.65
C ARG A 274 25.27 1.46 -8.35
N ARG A 275 24.17 1.06 -7.74
CA ARG A 275 23.71 1.54 -6.44
C ARG A 275 23.65 0.38 -5.47
N HIS A 276 24.29 0.53 -4.32
CA HIS A 276 24.28 -0.46 -3.26
C HIS A 276 23.08 -0.27 -2.33
N VAL A 277 22.42 -1.36 -1.90
CA VAL A 277 21.27 -1.34 -0.97
C VAL A 277 21.31 -2.53 -0.02
N ASP A 278 20.91 -2.32 1.23
CA ASP A 278 20.71 -3.37 2.23
C ASP A 278 19.22 -3.58 2.50
N VAL A 279 18.56 -4.38 1.67
CA VAL A 279 17.12 -4.63 1.74
C VAL A 279 16.85 -6.10 2.09
N ARG A 280 15.97 -6.33 3.08
CA ARG A 280 15.44 -7.67 3.34
C ARG A 280 14.31 -7.98 2.38
N ILE A 281 14.37 -9.13 1.72
CA ILE A 281 13.38 -9.54 0.72
C ILE A 281 12.42 -10.56 1.33
N ILE A 282 11.11 -10.29 1.16
CA ILE A 282 10.02 -11.22 1.43
C ILE A 282 9.27 -11.36 0.12
N ALA A 283 9.16 -12.58 -0.41
CA ALA A 283 8.47 -12.83 -1.66
C ALA A 283 7.20 -13.64 -1.44
N ALA A 284 6.19 -13.43 -2.27
CA ALA A 284 4.97 -14.25 -2.25
C ALA A 284 4.56 -14.68 -3.64
N THR A 285 3.92 -15.85 -3.73
CA THR A 285 3.39 -16.38 -4.97
C THR A 285 2.23 -17.34 -4.72
N ASN A 286 1.32 -17.42 -5.69
CA ASN A 286 0.29 -18.46 -5.79
C ASN A 286 0.63 -19.54 -6.83
N VAL A 287 1.75 -19.39 -7.55
CA VAL A 287 2.22 -20.32 -8.58
C VAL A 287 3.24 -21.28 -7.97
N ASP A 288 3.25 -22.53 -8.43
CA ASP A 288 4.32 -23.47 -8.14
C ASP A 288 5.59 -23.05 -8.91
N LEU A 289 6.52 -22.41 -8.19
CA LEU A 289 7.77 -21.93 -8.79
C LEU A 289 8.67 -23.08 -9.28
N LYS A 290 8.57 -24.26 -8.67
CA LYS A 290 9.35 -25.42 -9.12
C LYS A 290 8.86 -25.88 -10.48
N GLN A 291 7.56 -26.00 -10.66
CA GLN A 291 6.96 -26.27 -11.96
C GLN A 291 7.32 -25.18 -13.00
N ALA A 292 7.26 -23.89 -12.60
CA ALA A 292 7.64 -22.79 -13.46
C ALA A 292 9.13 -22.85 -13.90
N VAL A 293 10.02 -23.36 -13.05
CA VAL A 293 11.44 -23.63 -13.42
C VAL A 293 11.52 -24.74 -14.45
N ASP A 294 10.80 -25.85 -14.24
CA ASP A 294 10.79 -26.98 -15.16
C ASP A 294 10.24 -26.58 -16.56
N GLU A 295 9.29 -25.66 -16.59
CA GLU A 295 8.69 -25.09 -17.81
C GLU A 295 9.55 -23.96 -18.44
N GLY A 296 10.66 -23.54 -17.81
CA GLY A 296 11.53 -22.46 -18.26
C GLY A 296 10.92 -21.06 -18.12
N ALA A 297 9.84 -20.91 -17.37
CA ALA A 297 9.18 -19.63 -17.08
C ALA A 297 9.80 -18.90 -15.86
N PHE A 298 10.56 -19.61 -15.02
CA PHE A 298 11.26 -19.07 -13.88
C PHE A 298 12.71 -19.56 -13.83
N ARG A 299 13.63 -18.69 -13.38
CA ARG A 299 15.06 -19.05 -13.32
C ARG A 299 15.32 -19.91 -12.08
N GLU A 300 16.04 -20.99 -12.29
CA GLU A 300 16.44 -21.93 -11.22
C GLU A 300 17.32 -21.24 -10.14
N ASP A 301 18.27 -20.40 -10.57
CA ASP A 301 19.18 -19.69 -9.68
C ASP A 301 18.43 -18.69 -8.75
N LEU A 302 17.43 -17.99 -9.29
CA LEU A 302 16.56 -17.11 -8.50
C LEU A 302 15.67 -17.91 -7.53
N PHE A 303 15.10 -19.03 -7.99
CA PHE A 303 14.28 -19.90 -7.14
C PHE A 303 15.04 -20.33 -5.87
N TYR A 304 16.25 -20.84 -5.98
CA TYR A 304 17.03 -21.24 -4.80
C TYR A 304 17.41 -20.07 -3.87
N ARG A 305 17.55 -18.87 -4.41
CA ARG A 305 17.83 -17.67 -3.60
C ARG A 305 16.59 -17.12 -2.90
N LEU A 306 15.40 -17.29 -3.46
CA LEU A 306 14.14 -16.91 -2.84
C LEU A 306 13.67 -17.96 -1.84
N ASN A 307 13.84 -19.24 -2.13
CA ASN A 307 13.32 -20.37 -1.36
C ASN A 307 14.30 -20.85 -0.27
N VAL A 308 14.83 -19.92 0.54
CA VAL A 308 15.70 -20.27 1.69
C VAL A 308 14.83 -20.72 2.87
N ILE A 309 13.78 -19.96 3.18
CA ILE A 309 12.74 -20.33 4.15
C ILE A 309 11.40 -20.21 3.43
N SER A 310 10.63 -21.29 3.43
CA SER A 310 9.30 -21.34 2.80
C SER A 310 8.20 -21.42 3.85
N ILE A 311 7.17 -20.60 3.70
CA ILE A 311 5.95 -20.61 4.52
C ILE A 311 4.77 -20.84 3.59
N ASN A 312 4.13 -22.01 3.74
CA ASN A 312 2.96 -22.34 2.92
C ASN A 312 1.67 -22.07 3.70
N LEU A 313 0.82 -21.18 3.18
CA LEU A 313 -0.46 -20.84 3.77
C LEU A 313 -1.56 -21.79 3.28
N PRO A 314 -2.24 -22.51 4.18
CA PRO A 314 -3.34 -23.37 3.79
C PRO A 314 -4.51 -22.55 3.25
N PRO A 315 -5.26 -23.06 2.27
CA PRO A 315 -6.50 -22.44 1.82
C PRO A 315 -7.57 -22.47 2.92
N LEU A 316 -8.56 -21.60 2.85
CA LEU A 316 -9.56 -21.42 3.91
C LEU A 316 -10.40 -22.70 4.16
N ARG A 317 -10.62 -23.50 3.11
CA ARG A 317 -11.31 -24.82 3.22
C ARG A 317 -10.58 -25.83 4.11
N ASP A 318 -9.26 -25.70 4.29
CA ASP A 318 -8.43 -26.58 5.12
C ASP A 318 -8.21 -26.02 6.54
N ARG A 319 -8.80 -24.84 6.84
CA ARG A 319 -8.80 -24.18 8.15
C ARG A 319 -10.17 -23.62 8.50
N ARG A 320 -11.19 -24.45 8.44
CA ARG A 320 -12.59 -24.06 8.64
C ARG A 320 -12.88 -23.44 10.01
N GLU A 321 -12.08 -23.76 11.01
CA GLU A 321 -12.15 -23.18 12.36
C GLU A 321 -11.91 -21.66 12.36
N ASP A 322 -11.23 -21.12 11.33
CA ASP A 322 -10.97 -19.71 11.18
C ASP A 322 -12.15 -18.94 10.55
N ILE A 323 -13.12 -19.62 9.93
CA ILE A 323 -14.24 -18.99 9.21
C ILE A 323 -15.09 -18.14 10.14
N LEU A 324 -15.52 -18.70 11.29
CA LEU A 324 -16.34 -17.95 12.24
C LEU A 324 -15.63 -16.70 12.79
N PRO A 325 -14.41 -16.77 13.34
CA PRO A 325 -13.73 -15.60 13.85
C PRO A 325 -13.41 -14.56 12.76
N LEU A 326 -13.09 -15.00 11.53
CA LEU A 326 -12.92 -14.10 10.39
C LEU A 326 -14.23 -13.39 10.00
N ALA A 327 -15.33 -14.14 9.89
CA ALA A 327 -16.65 -13.58 9.59
C ALA A 327 -17.07 -12.54 10.65
N GLN A 328 -16.91 -12.86 11.94
CA GLN A 328 -17.20 -11.93 13.04
C GLN A 328 -16.36 -10.66 12.98
N HIS A 329 -15.07 -10.81 12.64
CA HIS A 329 -14.20 -9.64 12.45
C HIS A 329 -14.70 -8.75 11.30
N PHE A 330 -15.01 -9.32 10.15
CA PHE A 330 -15.51 -8.56 9.00
C PHE A 330 -16.88 -7.93 9.30
N ILE A 331 -17.76 -8.62 10.03
CA ILE A 331 -19.04 -8.03 10.46
C ILE A 331 -18.78 -6.78 11.32
N ARG A 332 -17.91 -6.86 12.33
CA ARG A 332 -17.58 -5.71 13.18
C ARG A 332 -16.96 -4.57 12.39
N LYS A 333 -16.00 -4.88 11.50
CA LYS A 333 -15.33 -3.91 10.64
C LYS A 333 -16.33 -3.14 9.78
N TYR A 334 -17.10 -3.85 8.96
CA TYR A 334 -18.00 -3.21 7.99
C TYR A 334 -19.28 -2.63 8.61
N THR A 335 -19.70 -3.14 9.76
CA THR A 335 -20.77 -2.52 10.57
C THR A 335 -20.36 -1.14 11.06
N ALA A 336 -19.12 -1.00 11.54
CA ALA A 336 -18.56 0.27 11.96
C ALA A 336 -18.35 1.24 10.77
N GLU A 337 -17.78 0.75 9.66
CA GLU A 337 -17.52 1.57 8.46
C GLU A 337 -18.81 2.09 7.81
N ASN A 338 -19.89 1.31 7.80
CA ASN A 338 -21.17 1.69 7.19
C ASN A 338 -22.16 2.31 8.17
N ALA A 339 -21.76 2.60 9.43
CA ALA A 339 -22.62 3.13 10.49
C ALA A 339 -23.93 2.33 10.67
N ARG A 340 -23.86 0.99 10.52
CA ARG A 340 -24.98 0.08 10.70
C ARG A 340 -24.96 -0.55 12.09
N GLN A 341 -26.07 -1.11 12.53
CA GLN A 341 -26.19 -1.87 13.78
C GLN A 341 -26.53 -3.32 13.46
N ILE A 342 -25.51 -4.10 13.05
CA ILE A 342 -25.65 -5.52 12.75
C ILE A 342 -24.85 -6.31 13.77
N SER A 343 -25.47 -7.31 14.39
CA SER A 343 -24.85 -8.22 15.35
C SER A 343 -23.77 -9.08 14.67
N ASP A 344 -22.65 -9.28 15.34
CA ASP A 344 -21.61 -10.21 14.89
C ASP A 344 -21.92 -11.68 15.22
N LYS A 345 -23.09 -11.93 15.82
CA LYS A 345 -23.60 -13.29 16.04
C LYS A 345 -24.20 -13.82 14.74
N LEU A 346 -23.70 -14.95 14.29
CA LEU A 346 -24.25 -15.67 13.14
C LEU A 346 -25.21 -16.76 13.62
N SER A 347 -26.34 -16.91 12.94
CA SER A 347 -27.23 -18.05 13.21
C SER A 347 -26.54 -19.37 12.85
N PRO A 348 -26.89 -20.51 13.51
CA PRO A 348 -26.31 -21.80 13.17
C PRO A 348 -26.49 -22.19 11.70
N GLU A 349 -27.58 -21.77 11.08
CA GLU A 349 -27.86 -22.01 9.67
C GLU A 349 -26.86 -21.25 8.77
N VAL A 350 -26.66 -19.94 9.01
CA VAL A 350 -25.72 -19.10 8.26
C VAL A 350 -24.29 -19.63 8.45
N LEU A 351 -23.91 -19.98 9.68
CA LEU A 351 -22.57 -20.53 9.96
C LEU A 351 -22.34 -21.84 9.19
N SER A 352 -23.30 -22.76 9.21
CA SER A 352 -23.19 -24.04 8.47
C SER A 352 -23.01 -23.82 6.98
N LEU A 353 -23.67 -22.83 6.38
CA LEU A 353 -23.49 -22.48 4.97
C LEU A 353 -22.09 -21.94 4.68
N LEU A 354 -21.57 -21.05 5.55
CA LEU A 354 -20.22 -20.51 5.42
C LEU A 354 -19.14 -21.59 5.55
N GLU A 355 -19.31 -22.53 6.49
CA GLU A 355 -18.38 -23.65 6.71
C GLU A 355 -18.44 -24.71 5.60
N ALA A 356 -19.60 -24.89 4.97
CA ALA A 356 -19.77 -25.85 3.87
C ALA A 356 -19.17 -25.36 2.53
N HIS A 357 -18.99 -24.06 2.39
CA HIS A 357 -18.45 -23.47 1.15
C HIS A 357 -16.94 -23.69 1.02
N ASN A 358 -16.45 -23.90 -0.21
CA ASN A 358 -15.04 -24.22 -0.49
C ASN A 358 -14.10 -23.01 -0.57
N TRP A 359 -14.65 -21.83 -0.64
CA TRP A 359 -13.91 -20.56 -0.66
C TRP A 359 -12.75 -20.51 -1.69
N PRO A 360 -13.03 -20.63 -3.00
CA PRO A 360 -11.97 -20.56 -4.02
C PRO A 360 -11.18 -19.25 -3.98
N GLY A 361 -11.79 -18.14 -3.56
CA GLY A 361 -11.13 -16.86 -3.32
C GLY A 361 -10.65 -16.65 -1.87
N ASN A 362 -10.70 -17.72 -1.04
CA ASN A 362 -10.21 -17.75 0.33
C ASN A 362 -10.78 -16.63 1.23
N VAL A 363 -9.96 -16.01 2.04
CA VAL A 363 -10.36 -14.96 2.99
C VAL A 363 -10.88 -13.72 2.27
N ARG A 364 -10.33 -13.41 1.08
CA ARG A 364 -10.80 -12.27 0.29
C ARG A 364 -12.24 -12.47 -0.21
N GLU A 365 -12.60 -13.67 -0.58
CA GLU A 365 -13.97 -14.00 -0.97
C GLU A 365 -14.92 -13.94 0.23
N LEU A 366 -14.53 -14.50 1.37
CA LEU A 366 -15.30 -14.42 2.62
C LEU A 366 -15.54 -12.97 3.03
N GLU A 367 -14.50 -12.11 2.99
CA GLU A 367 -14.60 -10.69 3.26
C GLU A 367 -15.64 -10.01 2.35
N ASN A 368 -15.56 -10.23 1.03
CA ASN A 368 -16.51 -9.66 0.07
C ASN A 368 -17.95 -10.16 0.27
N VAL A 369 -18.14 -11.41 0.65
CA VAL A 369 -19.47 -11.99 0.93
C VAL A 369 -20.08 -11.32 2.16
N ILE A 370 -19.31 -11.18 3.24
CA ILE A 370 -19.78 -10.54 4.48
C ILE A 370 -20.02 -9.04 4.27
N GLU A 371 -19.12 -8.32 3.60
CA GLU A 371 -19.31 -6.91 3.27
C GLU A 371 -20.64 -6.68 2.53
N ARG A 372 -20.87 -7.45 1.47
CA ARG A 372 -22.11 -7.38 0.72
C ARG A 372 -23.32 -7.72 1.58
N ALA A 373 -23.25 -8.77 2.40
CA ALA A 373 -24.35 -9.18 3.28
C ALA A 373 -24.73 -8.04 4.23
N ILE A 374 -23.76 -7.33 4.80
CA ILE A 374 -24.00 -6.18 5.67
C ILE A 374 -24.70 -5.03 4.92
N ILE A 375 -24.33 -4.77 3.67
CA ILE A 375 -24.93 -3.67 2.87
C ILE A 375 -26.40 -3.97 2.58
N ILE A 376 -26.74 -5.21 2.25
CA ILE A 376 -28.12 -5.59 1.82
C ILE A 376 -29.02 -6.05 2.97
N ALA A 377 -28.49 -6.45 4.12
CA ALA A 377 -29.25 -6.91 5.28
C ALA A 377 -30.30 -5.87 5.68
N ARG A 378 -31.53 -6.31 5.90
CA ARG A 378 -32.66 -5.45 6.31
C ARG A 378 -32.87 -5.40 7.82
N GLY A 379 -32.30 -6.37 8.54
CA GLY A 379 -32.43 -6.53 9.99
C GLY A 379 -31.15 -6.19 10.75
N SER A 380 -31.13 -6.55 12.03
CA SER A 380 -29.99 -6.43 12.93
C SER A 380 -29.03 -7.65 12.91
N GLU A 381 -29.30 -8.66 12.08
CA GLU A 381 -28.51 -9.86 11.93
C GLU A 381 -28.46 -10.25 10.45
N ILE A 382 -27.34 -10.89 10.04
CA ILE A 382 -27.22 -11.45 8.69
C ILE A 382 -28.08 -12.71 8.61
N GLN A 383 -28.98 -12.73 7.64
CA GLN A 383 -29.85 -13.85 7.34
C GLN A 383 -29.34 -14.65 6.14
N ARG A 384 -29.88 -15.85 5.94
CA ARG A 384 -29.52 -16.69 4.79
C ARG A 384 -29.70 -15.98 3.45
N GLU A 385 -30.80 -15.22 3.29
CA GLU A 385 -31.16 -14.50 2.07
C GLU A 385 -30.17 -13.37 1.72
N ASP A 386 -29.38 -12.91 2.70
CA ASP A 386 -28.36 -11.89 2.51
C ASP A 386 -27.07 -12.46 1.91
N LEU A 387 -26.89 -13.80 1.94
CA LEU A 387 -25.74 -14.47 1.36
C LEU A 387 -25.87 -14.59 -0.16
N ARG A 388 -24.74 -14.74 -0.88
CA ARG A 388 -24.72 -14.98 -2.33
C ARG A 388 -25.23 -16.38 -2.67
N GLU A 389 -25.81 -16.54 -3.85
CA GLU A 389 -26.29 -17.85 -4.35
C GLU A 389 -25.19 -18.90 -4.38
N GLU A 390 -23.95 -18.51 -4.66
CA GLU A 390 -22.80 -19.42 -4.70
C GLU A 390 -22.55 -20.06 -3.31
N VAL A 391 -22.75 -19.29 -2.24
CA VAL A 391 -22.64 -19.79 -0.85
C VAL A 391 -23.85 -20.62 -0.45
N LEU A 392 -25.04 -20.25 -0.93
CA LEU A 392 -26.29 -20.97 -0.65
C LEU A 392 -26.34 -22.35 -1.34
N ASN A 393 -25.72 -22.46 -2.52
CA ASN A 393 -25.77 -23.67 -3.36
C ASN A 393 -24.36 -24.05 -3.84
N PRO A 394 -23.48 -24.58 -2.96
CA PRO A 394 -22.09 -24.92 -3.31
C PRO A 394 -21.98 -25.94 -4.45
N GLN A 395 -22.98 -26.79 -4.65
CA GLN A 395 -23.03 -27.75 -5.78
C GLN A 395 -23.28 -27.07 -7.13
N ARG A 396 -23.99 -25.93 -7.15
CA ARG A 396 -24.18 -25.11 -8.37
C ARG A 396 -22.96 -24.24 -8.66
N ALA A 397 -22.23 -23.78 -7.63
CA ALA A 397 -20.99 -23.01 -7.80
C ALA A 397 -19.90 -23.84 -8.50
N VAL A 398 -19.77 -25.12 -8.13
CA VAL A 398 -18.86 -26.05 -8.82
C VAL A 398 -19.32 -26.29 -10.28
N ALA A 399 -20.63 -26.28 -10.53
CA ALA A 399 -21.18 -26.34 -11.89
C ALA A 399 -21.03 -25.05 -12.68
N GLN A 400 -20.89 -23.86 -12.03
CA GLN A 400 -20.69 -22.58 -12.71
C GLN A 400 -19.21 -22.16 -12.84
N VAL A 401 -18.32 -22.56 -11.94
CA VAL A 401 -16.86 -22.48 -12.13
C VAL A 401 -16.35 -23.67 -12.98
N GLY A 402 -17.04 -24.82 -12.95
CA GLY A 402 -16.92 -25.92 -13.91
C GLY A 402 -17.91 -25.83 -15.10
N GLY A 403 -18.86 -24.92 -15.02
CA GLY A 403 -19.98 -24.78 -15.95
C GLY A 403 -19.80 -23.62 -16.88
N GLN A 404 -18.86 -23.71 -17.65
CA GLN A 404 -18.81 -23.59 -19.10
C GLN A 404 -17.43 -24.07 -19.54
N LYS A 405 -17.10 -25.30 -19.13
CA LYS A 405 -16.38 -26.11 -20.07
C LYS A 405 -17.35 -26.29 -21.25
N ILE A 406 -17.28 -25.39 -22.21
CA ILE A 406 -17.16 -25.83 -23.58
C ILE A 406 -15.77 -26.52 -23.65
N ALA A 407 -15.60 -27.52 -22.80
CA ALA A 407 -14.65 -28.57 -22.98
C ALA A 407 -15.45 -29.61 -23.77
N THR A 408 -15.58 -29.38 -25.04
CA THR A 408 -15.25 -30.46 -25.92
C THR A 408 -13.99 -31.05 -25.31
N GLN A 409 -14.05 -32.29 -24.83
CA GLN A 409 -12.86 -33.10 -24.61
C GLN A 409 -12.22 -33.23 -25.98
N ILE A 410 -11.38 -32.26 -26.34
CA ILE A 410 -10.61 -32.27 -27.56
C ILE A 410 -9.51 -33.26 -27.27
N ASP A 411 -9.69 -34.48 -27.68
CA ASP A 411 -8.66 -35.51 -27.63
C ASP A 411 -7.56 -35.19 -28.64
N LEU A 412 -6.56 -34.43 -28.17
CA LEU A 412 -5.41 -34.03 -29.00
C LEU A 412 -4.55 -35.22 -29.42
N SER A 413 -4.71 -36.39 -28.78
CA SER A 413 -3.92 -37.61 -29.09
C SER A 413 -4.14 -38.18 -30.46
N ARG A 414 -5.27 -37.82 -31.12
CA ARG A 414 -5.63 -38.30 -32.45
C ARG A 414 -5.34 -37.30 -33.60
N GLY A 415 -4.73 -36.16 -33.26
CA GLY A 415 -4.53 -35.05 -34.21
C GLY A 415 -5.86 -34.43 -34.65
N ILE A 416 -6.04 -33.13 -34.39
CA ILE A 416 -7.23 -32.38 -34.79
C ILE A 416 -6.85 -31.27 -35.75
N SER A 417 -7.76 -30.97 -36.69
CA SER A 417 -7.67 -29.78 -37.51
C SER A 417 -8.07 -28.57 -36.65
N PHE A 418 -7.13 -27.68 -36.35
CA PHE A 418 -7.37 -26.45 -35.63
C PHE A 418 -8.54 -25.64 -36.22
N TYR A 419 -8.58 -25.55 -37.55
CA TYR A 419 -9.62 -24.81 -38.26
C TYR A 419 -11.01 -25.44 -38.12
N ASP A 420 -11.11 -26.76 -38.07
CA ASP A 420 -12.40 -27.44 -37.92
C ASP A 420 -12.96 -27.24 -36.51
N GLU A 421 -12.11 -27.25 -35.47
CA GLU A 421 -12.54 -26.99 -34.10
C GLU A 421 -12.94 -25.51 -33.90
N VAL A 422 -12.20 -24.57 -34.46
CA VAL A 422 -12.57 -23.13 -34.41
C VAL A 422 -13.92 -22.91 -35.14
N ASN A 423 -14.14 -23.57 -36.25
CA ASN A 423 -15.41 -23.48 -36.98
C ASN A 423 -16.56 -24.09 -36.16
N ARG A 424 -16.37 -25.23 -35.53
CA ARG A 424 -17.36 -25.85 -34.64
C ARG A 424 -17.76 -24.90 -33.51
N PHE A 425 -16.77 -24.31 -32.87
CA PHE A 425 -17.01 -23.35 -31.79
C PHE A 425 -17.78 -22.11 -32.27
N GLN A 426 -17.43 -21.57 -33.43
CA GLN A 426 -18.17 -20.45 -34.03
C GLN A 426 -19.62 -20.79 -34.32
N ILE A 427 -19.88 -21.97 -34.91
CA ILE A 427 -21.23 -22.46 -35.22
C ILE A 427 -22.07 -22.58 -33.95
N GLU A 428 -21.50 -23.15 -32.88
CA GLU A 428 -22.18 -23.33 -31.60
C GLU A 428 -22.53 -21.98 -30.92
N LEU A 429 -21.60 -21.03 -30.94
CA LEU A 429 -21.86 -19.68 -30.40
C LEU A 429 -22.98 -18.95 -31.17
N ILE A 430 -22.96 -19.04 -32.50
CA ILE A 430 -23.97 -18.40 -33.34
C ILE A 430 -25.34 -19.05 -33.09
N ARG A 431 -25.41 -20.38 -33.04
CA ARG A 431 -26.64 -21.13 -32.81
C ARG A 431 -27.26 -20.76 -31.46
N ARG A 432 -26.44 -20.73 -30.40
CA ARG A 432 -26.89 -20.38 -29.06
C ARG A 432 -27.36 -18.93 -28.94
N ALA A 433 -26.70 -17.99 -29.63
CA ALA A 433 -27.15 -16.58 -29.66
C ALA A 433 -28.48 -16.43 -30.40
N LEU A 434 -28.71 -17.21 -31.46
CA LEU A 434 -29.99 -17.24 -32.18
C LEU A 434 -31.12 -17.85 -31.33
N GLU A 435 -30.84 -18.93 -30.61
CA GLU A 435 -31.79 -19.55 -29.67
C GLU A 435 -32.22 -18.57 -28.55
N ILE A 436 -31.26 -17.91 -27.88
CA ILE A 436 -31.54 -16.93 -26.83
C ILE A 436 -32.36 -15.75 -27.35
N THR A 437 -32.17 -15.37 -28.60
CA THR A 437 -32.86 -14.22 -29.22
C THR A 437 -34.10 -14.60 -30.04
N GLY A 438 -34.54 -15.86 -29.99
CA GLY A 438 -35.71 -16.34 -30.72
C GLY A 438 -35.57 -16.16 -32.23
N GLY A 439 -34.36 -16.37 -32.79
CA GLY A 439 -34.06 -16.25 -34.22
C GLY A 439 -33.80 -14.82 -34.72
N HIS A 440 -33.86 -13.80 -33.84
CA HIS A 440 -33.63 -12.41 -34.23
C HIS A 440 -32.14 -12.09 -34.47
N GLN A 441 -31.72 -12.13 -35.76
CA GLN A 441 -30.33 -11.95 -36.16
C GLN A 441 -29.67 -10.65 -35.69
N SER A 442 -30.42 -9.53 -35.69
CA SER A 442 -29.89 -8.24 -35.23
C SER A 442 -29.62 -8.22 -33.73
N ARG A 443 -30.46 -8.89 -32.89
CA ARG A 443 -30.26 -9.04 -31.46
C ARG A 443 -29.11 -10.03 -31.17
N ALA A 444 -29.04 -11.12 -31.91
CA ALA A 444 -27.96 -12.11 -31.82
C ALA A 444 -26.59 -11.48 -32.16
N ALA A 445 -26.51 -10.65 -33.19
CA ALA A 445 -25.30 -9.92 -33.55
C ALA A 445 -24.84 -9.01 -32.43
N LYS A 446 -25.76 -8.26 -31.82
CA LYS A 446 -25.48 -7.38 -30.65
C LYS A 446 -25.00 -8.18 -29.44
N LEU A 447 -25.58 -9.36 -29.20
CA LEU A 447 -25.22 -10.27 -28.11
C LEU A 447 -23.81 -10.84 -28.29
N LEU A 448 -23.39 -11.07 -29.54
CA LEU A 448 -22.06 -11.56 -29.92
C LEU A 448 -21.02 -10.45 -30.17
N GLY A 449 -21.37 -9.17 -29.92
CA GLY A 449 -20.48 -8.05 -30.13
C GLY A 449 -20.03 -7.83 -31.58
N MET A 450 -20.84 -8.24 -32.57
CA MET A 450 -20.48 -8.15 -34.00
C MET A 450 -21.57 -7.42 -34.82
N ASN A 451 -21.22 -7.01 -36.03
CA ASN A 451 -22.17 -6.38 -36.94
C ASN A 451 -23.15 -7.41 -37.53
N THR A 452 -24.42 -7.01 -37.73
CA THR A 452 -25.47 -7.87 -38.29
C THR A 452 -25.08 -8.45 -39.66
N THR A 453 -24.40 -7.69 -40.52
CA THR A 453 -23.90 -8.14 -41.82
C THR A 453 -22.88 -9.27 -41.68
N THR A 454 -21.96 -9.15 -40.70
CA THR A 454 -20.95 -10.19 -40.42
C THR A 454 -21.59 -11.48 -39.90
N LEU A 455 -22.60 -11.34 -39.00
CA LEU A 455 -23.34 -12.49 -38.50
C LEU A 455 -24.09 -13.19 -39.64
N ASN A 456 -24.78 -12.45 -40.49
CA ASN A 456 -25.51 -13.01 -41.62
C ASN A 456 -24.62 -13.72 -42.64
N SER A 457 -23.43 -13.16 -42.91
CA SER A 457 -22.43 -13.86 -43.74
C SER A 457 -22.00 -15.18 -43.11
N LYS A 458 -21.75 -15.22 -41.78
CA LYS A 458 -21.36 -16.45 -41.08
C LYS A 458 -22.50 -17.48 -41.02
N ILE A 459 -23.75 -17.05 -40.79
CA ILE A 459 -24.94 -17.92 -40.82
C ILE A 459 -25.06 -18.61 -42.19
N ARG A 460 -24.89 -17.87 -43.30
CA ARG A 460 -24.90 -18.42 -44.64
C ARG A 460 -23.71 -19.34 -44.91
N TYR A 461 -22.52 -18.92 -44.53
CA TYR A 461 -21.28 -19.67 -44.73
C TYR A 461 -21.31 -21.03 -44.04
N TYR A 462 -21.81 -21.07 -42.79
CA TYR A 462 -21.91 -22.31 -42.01
C TYR A 462 -23.26 -23.04 -42.17
N ASN A 463 -24.13 -22.54 -43.03
CA ASN A 463 -25.46 -23.12 -43.27
C ASN A 463 -26.28 -23.36 -41.99
N ILE A 464 -26.24 -22.41 -41.07
CA ILE A 464 -26.96 -22.48 -39.79
C ILE A 464 -28.42 -22.13 -40.05
N ARG A 465 -29.33 -23.06 -39.77
CA ARG A 465 -30.78 -22.81 -39.85
C ARG A 465 -31.19 -22.10 -38.56
N PRO A 466 -31.91 -20.98 -38.63
CA PRO A 466 -32.36 -20.23 -37.47
C PRO A 466 -33.40 -20.99 -36.64
#